data_1c26f044ea1058c744f9d6422536123c
#
_entry.id   1c26f044ea1058c744f9d6422536123c
#
_cell.length_a   1.000
_cell.length_b   1.000
_cell.length_c   1.000
_cell.angle_alpha   90.00
_cell.angle_beta   90.00
_cell.angle_gamma   90.00
#
_symmetry.space_group_name_H-M   'P 1'
#
loop_
_entity.id
_entity.type
_entity.pdbx_description
1 polymer ?
#
loop_
_entity_poly.entity_id
_entity_poly.type
_entity_poly.pdbx_seq_one_letter_code
_entity_poly.pdbx_strand_id
1 'polypeptide(L)'
;MKEIITAIHKNGKFQNNKIIRPHLTDRLGLRLIFPEGSKCILWTDGRKYYARCEAFGALFTVNIPQKIGDDLWEKFMQKYEGNYTYEDI
;
A
#
# COMPACT_ATOMS: atom_id res chain seq x y z
N MET A 1 -9.79 13.28 5.31
CA MET A 1 -9.51 12.13 4.41
C MET A 1 -8.60 12.50 3.25
N LYS A 2 -8.81 13.65 2.65
CA LYS A 2 -7.98 14.11 1.54
C LYS A 2 -6.51 14.27 1.94
N GLU A 3 -6.25 14.77 3.13
CA GLU A 3 -4.89 14.91 3.66
C GLU A 3 -4.20 13.56 3.86
N ILE A 4 -4.96 12.57 4.34
CA ILE A 4 -4.41 11.22 4.56
C ILE A 4 -4.06 10.58 3.22
N ILE A 5 -4.93 10.69 2.22
CA ILE A 5 -4.69 10.15 0.89
C ILE A 5 -3.46 10.82 0.28
N THR A 6 -3.34 12.14 0.40
CA THR A 6 -2.19 12.88 -0.09
C THR A 6 -0.90 12.44 0.60
N ALA A 7 -0.95 12.25 1.92
CA ALA A 7 0.22 11.80 2.69
C ALA A 7 0.65 10.39 2.24
N ILE A 8 -0.29 9.48 2.04
CA ILE A 8 0.00 8.14 1.55
C ILE A 8 0.69 8.22 0.19
N HIS A 9 0.16 9.02 -0.71
CA HIS A 9 0.68 9.15 -2.07
C HIS A 9 2.08 9.78 -2.13
N LYS A 10 2.31 10.82 -1.34
CA LYS A 10 3.56 11.60 -1.40
C LYS A 10 4.63 11.11 -0.44
N ASN A 11 4.24 10.72 0.76
CA ASN A 11 5.20 10.44 1.84
C ASN A 11 5.34 8.97 2.18
N GLY A 12 4.44 8.13 1.70
CA GLY A 12 4.54 6.69 1.91
C GLY A 12 5.68 6.12 1.08
N LYS A 13 6.56 5.36 1.72
CA LYS A 13 7.65 4.68 1.04
C LYS A 13 7.45 3.18 1.15
N PHE A 14 7.80 2.44 0.10
CA PHE A 14 7.71 0.99 0.13
C PHE A 14 8.68 0.44 1.16
N GLN A 15 8.17 -0.35 2.09
CA GLN A 15 8.97 -0.89 3.18
C GLN A 15 9.93 -1.97 2.70
N ASN A 16 9.52 -2.76 1.70
CA ASN A 16 10.34 -3.81 1.13
C ASN A 16 9.88 -4.11 -0.29
N ASN A 17 10.53 -5.07 -0.93
CA ASN A 17 10.22 -5.48 -2.30
C ASN A 17 9.27 -6.68 -2.34
N LYS A 18 8.34 -6.75 -1.42
CA LYS A 18 7.40 -7.88 -1.34
C LYS A 18 5.98 -7.44 -1.58
N ILE A 19 5.29 -8.22 -2.41
CA ILE A 19 3.85 -8.09 -2.59
C ILE A 19 3.19 -9.09 -1.63
N ILE A 20 2.31 -8.58 -0.77
CA ILE A 20 1.59 -9.41 0.19
C ILE A 20 0.45 -10.10 -0.54
N ARG A 21 0.36 -11.42 -0.36
CA ARG A 21 -0.68 -12.23 -0.95
C ARG A 21 -1.38 -13.03 0.15
N PRO A 22 -2.53 -12.56 0.64
CA PRO A 22 -3.29 -13.30 1.66
C PRO A 22 -3.80 -14.61 1.10
N HIS A 23 -3.79 -15.63 1.93
CA HIS A 23 -4.28 -16.96 1.56
C HIS A 23 -5.77 -16.92 1.21
N LEU A 24 -6.15 -17.59 0.12
CA LEU A 24 -7.53 -17.72 -0.36
C LEU A 24 -8.24 -16.39 -0.68
N THR A 25 -7.50 -15.35 -1.03
CA THR A 25 -8.10 -14.10 -1.50
C THR A 25 -7.46 -13.65 -2.81
N ASP A 26 -8.18 -12.78 -3.52
CA ASP A 26 -7.68 -12.17 -4.75
C ASP A 26 -6.95 -10.86 -4.47
N ARG A 27 -6.80 -10.53 -3.19
CA ARG A 27 -6.18 -9.26 -2.80
C ARG A 27 -4.67 -9.35 -2.85
N LEU A 28 -4.07 -8.24 -3.24
CA LEU A 28 -2.62 -8.06 -3.15
C LEU A 28 -2.36 -6.80 -2.35
N GLY A 29 -1.25 -6.76 -1.65
CA GLY A 29 -0.92 -5.62 -0.81
C GLY A 29 0.52 -5.18 -0.93
N LEU A 30 0.75 -3.88 -0.72
CA LEU A 30 2.08 -3.30 -0.63
C LEU A 30 2.23 -2.62 0.73
N ARG A 31 3.35 -2.88 1.39
CA ARG A 31 3.65 -2.23 2.68
C ARG A 31 4.26 -0.87 2.46
N LEU A 32 3.72 0.12 3.14
CA LEU A 32 4.22 1.48 3.13
C LEU A 32 4.63 1.88 4.55
N ILE A 33 5.70 2.64 4.64
CA ILE A 33 6.16 3.22 5.89
C ILE A 33 6.28 4.75 5.70
N PHE A 34 5.92 5.49 6.74
CA PHE A 34 5.96 6.94 6.72
C PHE A 34 7.15 7.47 7.53
N PRO A 35 7.56 8.72 7.29
CA PRO A 35 8.73 9.29 7.97
C PRO A 35 8.65 9.23 9.50
N GLU A 36 7.46 9.35 10.08
CA GLU A 36 7.27 9.27 11.54
C GLU A 36 7.23 7.84 12.05
N GLY A 37 7.34 6.84 11.16
CA GLY A 37 7.39 5.44 11.55
C GLY A 37 6.07 4.68 11.47
N SER A 38 4.95 5.37 11.25
CA SER A 38 3.67 4.68 11.09
C SER A 38 3.65 3.85 9.81
N LYS A 39 2.80 2.84 9.77
CA LYS A 39 2.75 1.87 8.67
C LYS A 39 1.35 1.78 8.08
N CYS A 40 1.32 1.45 6.81
CA CYS A 40 0.10 1.25 6.05
C CYS A 40 0.29 0.06 5.11
N ILE A 41 -0.81 -0.61 4.80
CA ILE A 41 -0.82 -1.57 3.71
C ILE A 41 -1.80 -1.08 2.66
N LEU A 42 -1.32 -0.92 1.43
CA LEU A 42 -2.17 -0.60 0.30
C LEU A 42 -2.68 -1.90 -0.30
N TRP A 43 -3.98 -2.11 -0.25
CA TRP A 43 -4.63 -3.31 -0.75
C TRP A 43 -5.36 -3.06 -2.06
N THR A 44 -5.37 -4.06 -2.92
CA THR A 44 -6.18 -4.04 -4.13
C THR A 44 -6.68 -5.43 -4.47
N ASP A 45 -7.86 -5.49 -5.06
CA ASP A 45 -8.40 -6.70 -5.69
C ASP A 45 -8.32 -6.62 -7.23
N GLY A 46 -7.57 -5.63 -7.74
CA GLY A 46 -7.49 -5.36 -9.17
C GLY A 46 -8.50 -4.34 -9.66
N ARG A 47 -9.47 -3.95 -8.83
CA ARG A 47 -10.51 -2.97 -9.19
C ARG A 47 -10.48 -1.74 -8.30
N LYS A 48 -10.35 -1.98 -7.02
CA LYS A 48 -10.40 -0.92 -6.01
C LYS A 48 -9.14 -0.96 -5.18
N TYR A 49 -8.82 0.17 -4.61
CA TYR A 49 -7.72 0.30 -3.67
C TYR A 49 -8.24 0.81 -2.34
N TYR A 50 -7.69 0.28 -1.27
CA TYR A 50 -7.88 0.86 0.05
C TYR A 50 -6.59 0.71 0.83
N ALA A 51 -6.36 1.62 1.75
CA ALA A 51 -5.20 1.55 2.63
C ALA A 51 -5.68 1.28 4.05
N ARG A 52 -4.99 0.34 4.69
CA ARG A 52 -5.23 0.00 6.07
C ARG A 52 -4.03 0.51 6.85
N CYS A 53 -4.26 1.52 7.67
CA CYS A 53 -3.19 2.27 8.33
C CYS A 53 -3.29 2.12 9.83
N GLU A 54 -2.11 2.03 10.46
CA GLU A 54 -1.97 2.05 11.91
C GLU A 54 -1.25 3.34 12.29
N ALA A 55 -1.93 4.22 13.00
CA ALA A 55 -1.37 5.48 13.45
C ALA A 55 -1.99 5.88 14.79
N PHE A 56 -1.17 6.43 15.69
CA PHE A 56 -1.62 6.93 16.99
C PHE A 56 -2.41 5.88 17.80
N GLY A 57 -2.01 4.62 17.70
CA GLY A 57 -2.69 3.54 18.41
C GLY A 57 -4.04 3.13 17.83
N ALA A 58 -4.44 3.71 16.71
CA ALA A 58 -5.70 3.39 16.04
C ALA A 58 -5.45 2.71 14.71
N LEU A 59 -6.29 1.75 14.39
CA LEU A 59 -6.30 1.09 13.09
C LEU A 59 -7.49 1.65 12.30
N PHE A 60 -7.23 2.16 11.11
CA PHE A 60 -8.29 2.70 10.26
C PHE A 60 -8.07 2.31 8.81
N THR A 61 -9.15 2.36 8.05
CA THR A 61 -9.14 2.04 6.62
C THR A 61 -9.63 3.25 5.84
N VAL A 62 -8.96 3.56 4.74
CA VAL A 62 -9.34 4.66 3.85
C VAL A 62 -9.38 4.14 2.42
N ASN A 63 -10.43 4.54 1.69
CA ASN A 63 -10.53 4.23 0.26
C ASN A 63 -9.58 5.13 -0.52
N ILE A 64 -8.80 4.53 -1.40
CA ILE A 64 -7.82 5.24 -2.22
C ILE A 64 -8.38 5.36 -3.64
N PRO A 65 -8.41 6.57 -4.21
CA PRO A 65 -8.80 6.72 -5.60
C PRO A 65 -7.98 5.83 -6.52
N GLN A 66 -8.62 5.22 -7.50
CA GLN A 66 -7.97 4.27 -8.38
C GLN A 66 -6.72 4.84 -9.03
N LYS A 67 -6.76 6.08 -9.47
CA LYS A 67 -5.63 6.74 -10.10
C LYS A 67 -4.41 6.81 -9.19
N ILE A 68 -4.62 7.09 -7.91
CA ILE A 68 -3.53 7.16 -6.92
C ILE A 68 -3.01 5.76 -6.62
N GLY A 69 -3.90 4.79 -6.46
CA GLY A 69 -3.50 3.40 -6.25
C GLY A 69 -2.70 2.85 -7.42
N ASP A 70 -3.14 3.10 -8.64
CA ASP A 70 -2.42 2.69 -9.85
C ASP A 70 -1.04 3.34 -9.93
N ASP A 71 -0.93 4.60 -9.58
CA ASP A 71 0.34 5.31 -9.57
C ASP A 71 1.32 4.71 -8.55
N LEU A 72 0.84 4.42 -7.35
CA LEU A 72 1.67 3.79 -6.32
C LEU A 72 2.12 2.40 -6.74
N TRP A 73 1.23 1.62 -7.34
CA TRP A 73 1.57 0.28 -7.82
C TRP A 73 2.61 0.34 -8.92
N GLU A 74 2.45 1.28 -9.86
CA GLU A 74 3.41 1.50 -10.94
C GLU A 74 4.77 1.92 -10.39
N LYS A 75 4.80 2.81 -9.40
CA LYS A 75 6.05 3.21 -8.75
C LYS A 75 6.76 2.03 -8.09
N PHE A 76 6.01 1.13 -7.47
CA PHE A 76 6.58 -0.09 -6.90
C PHE A 76 7.23 -0.94 -7.99
N MET A 77 6.53 -1.16 -9.09
CA MET A 77 7.06 -1.95 -10.20
C MET A 77 8.32 -1.34 -10.81
N GLN A 78 8.33 -0.01 -10.96
CA GLN A 78 9.50 0.70 -11.48
C GLN A 78 10.68 0.64 -10.50
N LYS A 79 10.41 0.83 -9.23
CA LYS A 79 11.46 0.86 -8.21
C LYS A 79 12.21 -0.47 -8.14
N TYR A 80 11.51 -1.57 -8.24
CA TYR A 80 12.11 -2.88 -8.06
C TYR A 80 12.41 -3.60 -9.39
N GLU A 81 11.91 -3.09 -10.51
CA GLU A 81 12.22 -3.58 -11.87
C GLU A 81 12.14 -5.10 -12.00
N GLY A 82 11.08 -5.69 -11.42
CA GLY A 82 10.89 -7.13 -11.44
C GLY A 82 11.62 -7.90 -10.34
N ASN A 83 12.44 -7.22 -9.54
CA ASN A 83 13.15 -7.84 -8.41
C ASN A 83 12.29 -7.80 -7.15
N TYR A 84 11.12 -8.36 -7.21
CA TYR A 84 10.22 -8.46 -6.06
C TYR A 84 9.75 -9.91 -5.91
N THR A 85 9.31 -10.24 -4.71
CA THR A 85 8.78 -11.56 -4.39
C THR A 85 7.41 -11.42 -3.75
N TYR A 86 6.70 -12.54 -3.65
CA TYR A 86 5.42 -12.59 -2.96
C TYR A 86 5.63 -13.11 -1.54
N GLU A 87 4.93 -12.50 -0.60
CA GLU A 87 4.87 -12.98 0.78
C GLU A 87 3.46 -13.51 1.02
N ASP A 88 3.34 -14.81 1.19
CA ASP A 88 2.06 -15.45 1.46
C ASP A 88 1.74 -15.39 2.96
N ILE A 89 0.56 -14.85 3.30
CA ILE A 89 0.13 -14.75 4.68
C ILE A 89 -1.26 -15.36 4.88
#